data_892a9cb930dc56cdb6ee132964d097df
#
_entry.id   892a9cb930dc56cdb6ee132964d097df
#
_cell.length_a   1.000
_cell.length_b   1.000
_cell.length_c   1.000
_cell.angle_alpha   90.00
_cell.angle_beta   90.00
_cell.angle_gamma   90.00
#
_symmetry.space_group_name_H-M   'P 1'
#
loop_
_entity.id
_entity.type
_entity.pdbx_description
1 polymer ?
#
loop_
_entity_poly.entity_id
_entity_poly.type
_entity_poly.pdbx_seq_one_letter_code
_entity_poly.pdbx_strand_id
1 'polypeptide(L)'
;MSGEKHCTPPPHSMKPMEDSRDMTDTTKAGTNAADGIVVSPKIPVYGRYTIWGILLVVLFALNIFLGSVSIPPVDILQTLTGRGADDTLRYIIFDSRLPQAVTAAVTGAGLSVSGLMLQTAFHNPLAGPSVLGISSGASLGVALVMLASGGALATGCTTSIGGYALVIASALCGAMAVTVLLLAMAAAVRNNLILLIAGMMTGYLISSVITLLTYNATAQGIQTYVVWGMGDFSLVTTGQMPWYALVILISISCCMPLVKPLNAMQLGTSYAESLGISVRRLRRSLLLTTGIITAVTTAFCGPISFLGLAVPHIVRMVTRTDNFRRLMPMTVIAGAVAALSCNILSTAITPNPLPLAAITPVIGAPVILWVIFKRR
;
A
#
# COMPACT_ATOMS: atom_id res chain seq x y z
N MET A 1 -28.67 -67.59 -21.61
CA MET A 1 -27.53 -68.14 -22.33
C MET A 1 -26.43 -67.12 -22.17
N SER A 2 -25.59 -67.38 -21.22
CA SER A 2 -24.16 -67.75 -21.35
C SER A 2 -23.29 -66.49 -21.69
N GLY A 3 -22.24 -66.10 -20.98
CA GLY A 3 -21.50 -66.73 -19.91
C GLY A 3 -20.51 -65.69 -19.34
N GLU A 4 -20.28 -65.85 -18.08
CA GLU A 4 -19.21 -65.20 -17.27
C GLU A 4 -17.82 -65.59 -17.80
N LYS A 5 -16.88 -64.63 -17.76
CA LYS A 5 -15.46 -64.99 -17.57
C LYS A 5 -14.81 -64.04 -16.59
N HIS A 6 -14.64 -64.52 -15.38
CA HIS A 6 -13.64 -64.11 -14.39
C HIS A 6 -12.25 -64.19 -14.95
N CYS A 7 -11.43 -63.19 -14.77
CA CYS A 7 -10.00 -63.25 -14.89
C CYS A 7 -9.34 -62.74 -13.59
N THR A 8 -8.85 -63.67 -12.80
CA THR A 8 -8.00 -63.49 -11.62
C THR A 8 -6.54 -63.22 -12.07
N PRO A 9 -5.78 -62.34 -11.44
CA PRO A 9 -4.33 -62.24 -11.68
C PRO A 9 -3.55 -63.25 -10.82
N PRO A 10 -2.37 -63.69 -11.29
CA PRO A 10 -1.54 -64.73 -10.63
C PRO A 10 -0.69 -64.14 -9.48
N PRO A 11 -0.21 -65.00 -8.54
CA PRO A 11 0.52 -64.55 -7.37
C PRO A 11 2.00 -64.30 -7.66
N HIS A 12 2.53 -63.18 -7.14
CA HIS A 12 3.96 -62.91 -7.12
C HIS A 12 4.69 -63.76 -6.14
N SER A 13 5.62 -64.59 -6.65
CA SER A 13 6.60 -65.36 -5.92
C SER A 13 7.64 -64.49 -5.24
N MET A 14 7.77 -64.66 -3.92
CA MET A 14 8.92 -64.25 -3.12
C MET A 14 10.19 -64.98 -3.59
N LYS A 15 11.29 -64.24 -3.78
CA LYS A 15 12.66 -64.79 -3.80
C LYS A 15 13.39 -64.31 -2.55
N PRO A 16 14.27 -65.19 -2.00
CA PRO A 16 14.89 -65.00 -0.72
C PRO A 16 16.11 -64.08 -0.75
N MET A 17 16.37 -63.54 0.41
CA MET A 17 17.56 -62.81 0.83
C MET A 17 18.79 -63.75 0.83
N GLU A 18 19.84 -63.39 0.17
CA GLU A 18 21.21 -63.90 0.31
C GLU A 18 22.16 -62.70 0.36
N ASP A 19 22.67 -62.50 1.46
CA ASP A 19 23.89 -62.77 2.21
C ASP A 19 25.01 -61.74 1.97
N SER A 20 25.39 -61.25 3.11
CA SER A 20 26.48 -60.37 3.46
C SER A 20 27.85 -60.76 2.90
N ARG A 21 28.70 -59.76 2.87
CA ARG A 21 30.18 -59.70 2.82
C ARG A 21 30.72 -59.13 1.50
N ASP A 22 31.06 -57.85 1.52
CA ASP A 22 32.47 -57.49 1.39
C ASP A 22 32.69 -56.06 1.93
N MET A 23 33.38 -56.04 3.00
CA MET A 23 34.01 -54.87 3.61
C MET A 23 35.47 -54.98 3.17
N THR A 24 35.95 -54.00 2.46
CA THR A 24 37.30 -53.43 2.60
C THR A 24 37.71 -52.60 1.37
N ASP A 25 38.17 -51.44 1.67
CA ASP A 25 39.23 -50.69 0.99
C ASP A 25 38.97 -50.05 -0.40
N THR A 26 38.73 -48.77 -0.36
CA THR A 26 39.54 -47.78 -1.14
C THR A 26 39.46 -46.40 -0.51
N THR A 27 40.39 -46.17 0.40
CA THR A 27 40.85 -44.83 0.77
C THR A 27 41.57 -44.18 -0.41
N LYS A 28 41.34 -42.86 -0.59
CA LYS A 28 42.11 -41.92 -1.40
C LYS A 28 41.61 -41.62 -2.81
N ALA A 29 40.82 -40.58 -2.92
CA ALA A 29 41.12 -39.52 -3.88
C ALA A 29 40.51 -38.22 -3.34
N GLY A 30 41.35 -37.42 -2.73
CA GLY A 30 40.98 -36.05 -2.34
C GLY A 30 40.76 -35.20 -3.58
N THR A 31 39.63 -34.54 -3.63
CA THR A 31 39.46 -33.32 -4.38
C THR A 31 38.85 -32.29 -3.46
N ASN A 32 39.70 -31.38 -3.05
CA ASN A 32 39.33 -30.11 -2.46
C ASN A 32 38.44 -29.33 -3.43
N ALA A 33 37.13 -29.48 -3.30
CA ALA A 33 36.17 -28.46 -3.75
C ALA A 33 35.76 -27.67 -2.52
N ALA A 34 36.62 -26.75 -2.10
CA ALA A 34 36.22 -25.65 -1.27
C ALA A 34 35.29 -24.76 -2.12
N ASP A 35 34.06 -25.23 -2.31
CA ASP A 35 32.98 -24.36 -2.70
C ASP A 35 32.87 -23.29 -1.61
N GLY A 36 33.45 -22.12 -1.90
CA GLY A 36 33.35 -20.94 -1.11
C GLY A 36 31.88 -20.59 -0.97
N ILE A 37 31.28 -21.08 0.10
CA ILE A 37 30.00 -20.54 0.59
C ILE A 37 30.34 -19.10 0.90
N VAL A 38 30.08 -18.20 -0.07
CA VAL A 38 30.03 -16.77 0.17
C VAL A 38 28.86 -16.56 1.14
N VAL A 39 29.19 -16.66 2.43
CA VAL A 39 28.30 -16.27 3.52
C VAL A 39 28.14 -14.77 3.39
N SER A 40 27.22 -14.35 2.56
CA SER A 40 26.77 -12.96 2.51
C SER A 40 26.44 -12.57 3.96
N PRO A 41 27.05 -11.53 4.53
CA PRO A 41 26.86 -11.16 5.93
C PRO A 41 25.36 -10.91 6.14
N LYS A 42 24.71 -11.81 6.90
CA LYS A 42 23.28 -11.67 7.24
C LYS A 42 23.17 -10.47 8.17
N ILE A 43 22.85 -9.30 7.63
CA ILE A 43 22.55 -8.11 8.44
C ILE A 43 21.51 -8.54 9.50
N PRO A 44 21.82 -8.39 10.80
CA PRO A 44 20.88 -8.75 11.86
C PRO A 44 19.58 -7.97 11.70
N VAL A 45 18.48 -8.53 12.18
CA VAL A 45 17.14 -7.93 12.02
C VAL A 45 17.13 -6.47 12.51
N TYR A 46 17.78 -6.21 13.65
CA TYR A 46 17.91 -4.84 14.20
C TYR A 46 18.67 -3.89 13.26
N GLY A 47 19.74 -4.35 12.61
CA GLY A 47 20.50 -3.54 11.67
C GLY A 47 19.67 -3.09 10.45
N ARG A 48 18.70 -3.92 10.04
CA ARG A 48 17.78 -3.55 8.94
C ARG A 48 16.84 -2.41 9.36
N TYR A 49 16.26 -2.46 10.56
CA TYR A 49 15.45 -1.36 11.08
C TYR A 49 16.25 -0.06 11.20
N THR A 50 17.50 -0.16 11.66
CA THR A 50 18.38 1.02 11.79
C THR A 50 18.65 1.65 10.42
N ILE A 51 18.98 0.85 9.40
CA ILE A 51 19.24 1.36 8.04
C ILE A 51 17.99 2.06 7.49
N TRP A 52 16.80 1.43 7.58
CA TRP A 52 15.57 2.02 7.08
C TRP A 52 15.12 3.23 7.91
N GLY A 53 15.38 3.24 9.21
CA GLY A 53 15.16 4.40 10.08
C GLY A 53 16.05 5.58 9.71
N ILE A 54 17.35 5.34 9.48
CA ILE A 54 18.25 6.38 8.98
C ILE A 54 17.81 6.90 7.63
N LEU A 55 17.43 6.00 6.70
CA LEU A 55 16.93 6.38 5.38
C LEU A 55 15.67 7.24 5.48
N LEU A 56 14.75 6.90 6.40
CA LEU A 56 13.56 7.70 6.67
C LEU A 56 13.93 9.13 7.10
N VAL A 57 14.84 9.27 8.06
CA VAL A 57 15.28 10.59 8.56
C VAL A 57 15.96 11.38 7.47
N VAL A 58 16.84 10.75 6.69
CA VAL A 58 17.55 11.39 5.57
C VAL A 58 16.56 11.86 4.50
N LEU A 59 15.63 11.01 4.08
CA LEU A 59 14.64 11.39 3.07
C LEU A 59 13.65 12.45 3.58
N PHE A 60 13.30 12.42 4.86
CA PHE A 60 12.46 13.44 5.46
C PHE A 60 13.20 14.79 5.45
N ALA A 61 14.47 14.83 5.86
CA ALA A 61 15.30 16.01 5.76
C ALA A 61 15.42 16.49 4.30
N LEU A 62 15.72 15.57 3.36
CA LEU A 62 15.81 15.92 1.94
C LEU A 62 14.51 16.55 1.39
N ASN A 63 13.34 16.11 1.84
CA ASN A 63 12.06 16.73 1.45
C ASN A 63 11.93 18.19 1.93
N ILE A 64 12.59 18.56 3.03
CA ILE A 64 12.63 19.95 3.50
C ILE A 64 13.62 20.77 2.67
N PHE A 65 14.79 20.18 2.31
CA PHE A 65 15.81 20.87 1.54
C PHE A 65 15.49 20.96 0.04
N LEU A 66 14.91 19.89 -0.53
CA LEU A 66 14.57 19.82 -1.95
C LEU A 66 13.11 20.19 -2.17
N GLY A 67 12.81 20.90 -3.24
CA GLY A 67 11.45 21.28 -3.64
C GLY A 67 11.47 22.03 -4.97
N SER A 68 10.32 22.41 -5.50
CA SER A 68 10.16 23.12 -6.77
C SER A 68 10.88 24.49 -6.81
N VAL A 69 11.09 25.12 -5.65
CA VAL A 69 11.87 26.34 -5.50
C VAL A 69 13.23 25.97 -4.92
N SER A 70 14.31 26.33 -5.61
CA SER A 70 15.68 26.12 -5.11
C SER A 70 16.01 27.18 -4.05
N ILE A 71 16.21 26.77 -2.80
CA ILE A 71 16.59 27.62 -1.68
C ILE A 71 17.98 27.18 -1.23
N PRO A 72 18.94 28.09 -1.01
CA PRO A 72 20.24 27.75 -0.48
C PRO A 72 20.13 27.02 0.86
N PRO A 73 20.88 25.92 1.08
CA PRO A 73 20.80 25.14 2.34
C PRO A 73 21.08 25.97 3.60
N VAL A 74 21.92 27.01 3.46
CA VAL A 74 22.25 27.92 4.56
C VAL A 74 21.02 28.70 5.03
N ASP A 75 20.19 29.19 4.11
CA ASP A 75 19.00 29.97 4.41
C ASP A 75 17.92 29.09 5.06
N ILE A 76 17.81 27.83 4.61
CA ILE A 76 16.92 26.83 5.25
C ILE A 76 17.37 26.60 6.70
N LEU A 77 18.67 26.41 6.93
CA LEU A 77 19.22 26.16 8.27
C LEU A 77 19.05 27.37 9.19
N GLN A 78 19.24 28.59 8.67
CA GLN A 78 19.00 29.82 9.41
C GLN A 78 17.53 29.99 9.77
N THR A 79 16.63 29.71 8.86
CA THR A 79 15.17 29.78 9.10
C THR A 79 14.74 28.75 10.14
N LEU A 80 15.23 27.49 10.08
CA LEU A 80 14.95 26.45 11.07
C LEU A 80 15.50 26.77 12.46
N THR A 81 16.63 27.51 12.55
CA THR A 81 17.22 27.96 13.83
C THR A 81 16.65 29.27 14.34
N GLY A 82 15.64 29.83 13.66
CA GLY A 82 15.00 31.09 14.05
C GLY A 82 15.86 32.35 13.79
N ARG A 83 16.94 32.23 13.03
CA ARG A 83 17.85 33.35 12.68
C ARG A 83 17.57 33.98 11.30
N GLY A 84 16.66 33.38 10.52
CA GLY A 84 16.24 33.90 9.21
C GLY A 84 15.17 34.96 9.36
N ALA A 85 15.33 36.10 8.69
CA ALA A 85 14.41 37.21 8.73
C ALA A 85 13.38 37.27 7.59
N ASP A 86 13.38 36.28 6.68
CA ASP A 86 12.48 36.28 5.51
C ASP A 86 11.20 35.48 5.78
N ASP A 87 10.09 36.19 5.91
CA ASP A 87 8.76 35.60 6.12
C ASP A 87 8.34 34.65 4.98
N THR A 88 8.80 34.93 3.75
CA THR A 88 8.55 34.06 2.58
C THR A 88 9.21 32.72 2.73
N LEU A 89 10.48 32.68 3.15
CA LEU A 89 11.19 31.42 3.39
C LEU A 89 10.58 30.64 4.53
N ARG A 90 10.17 31.34 5.59
CA ARG A 90 9.47 30.72 6.72
C ARG A 90 8.16 30.06 6.27
N TYR A 91 7.37 30.75 5.47
CA TYR A 91 6.12 30.21 4.91
C TYR A 91 6.40 28.96 4.05
N ILE A 92 7.39 29.02 3.12
CA ILE A 92 7.72 27.89 2.26
C ILE A 92 8.14 26.65 3.09
N ILE A 93 8.93 26.84 4.14
CA ILE A 93 9.44 25.72 4.94
C ILE A 93 8.37 25.17 5.87
N PHE A 94 7.70 25.99 6.67
CA PHE A 94 6.80 25.54 7.73
C PHE A 94 5.35 25.34 7.25
N ASP A 95 4.87 26.10 6.27
CA ASP A 95 3.47 26.02 5.81
C ASP A 95 3.31 25.24 4.49
N SER A 96 4.42 24.93 3.78
CA SER A 96 4.37 24.14 2.55
C SER A 96 5.19 22.85 2.68
N ARG A 97 6.52 22.89 2.79
CA ARG A 97 7.39 21.70 2.73
C ARG A 97 7.22 20.74 3.90
N LEU A 98 7.14 21.27 5.12
CA LEU A 98 7.01 20.44 6.32
C LEU A 98 5.67 19.67 6.36
N PRO A 99 4.51 20.31 6.16
CA PRO A 99 3.24 19.60 6.07
C PRO A 99 3.22 18.58 4.94
N GLN A 100 3.78 18.90 3.76
CA GLN A 100 3.88 17.99 2.63
C GLN A 100 4.72 16.75 2.96
N ALA A 101 5.89 16.93 3.59
CA ALA A 101 6.75 15.82 4.00
C ALA A 101 6.09 14.92 5.05
N VAL A 102 5.42 15.51 6.06
CA VAL A 102 4.68 14.75 7.08
C VAL A 102 3.52 13.99 6.44
N THR A 103 2.76 14.67 5.57
CA THR A 103 1.65 14.05 4.84
C THR A 103 2.11 12.87 3.99
N ALA A 104 3.21 13.03 3.24
CA ALA A 104 3.81 11.96 2.45
C ALA A 104 4.19 10.75 3.32
N ALA A 105 4.91 10.99 4.42
CA ALA A 105 5.36 9.92 5.31
C ALA A 105 4.18 9.15 5.92
N VAL A 106 3.18 9.87 6.44
CA VAL A 106 1.99 9.27 7.08
C VAL A 106 1.12 8.54 6.06
N THR A 107 0.90 9.12 4.88
CA THR A 107 0.17 8.47 3.77
C THR A 107 0.83 7.17 3.35
N GLY A 108 2.14 7.21 3.12
CA GLY A 108 2.90 6.04 2.70
C GLY A 108 2.86 4.92 3.74
N ALA A 109 3.00 5.26 5.03
CA ALA A 109 2.86 4.32 6.13
C ALA A 109 1.46 3.68 6.15
N GLY A 110 0.41 4.49 6.09
CA GLY A 110 -0.98 4.03 6.14
C GLY A 110 -1.36 3.12 4.98
N LEU A 111 -1.11 3.57 3.74
CA LEU A 111 -1.43 2.78 2.55
C LEU A 111 -0.65 1.48 2.49
N SER A 112 0.63 1.47 2.91
CA SER A 112 1.46 0.26 2.91
C SER A 112 0.99 -0.75 3.95
N VAL A 113 0.61 -0.31 5.15
CA VAL A 113 0.00 -1.16 6.17
C VAL A 113 -1.34 -1.72 5.68
N SER A 114 -2.19 -0.88 5.07
CA SER A 114 -3.44 -1.32 4.47
C SER A 114 -3.22 -2.42 3.43
N GLY A 115 -2.24 -2.23 2.55
CA GLY A 115 -1.86 -3.22 1.56
C GLY A 115 -1.38 -4.54 2.17
N LEU A 116 -0.48 -4.49 3.16
CA LEU A 116 0.00 -5.68 3.87
C LEU A 116 -1.15 -6.49 4.47
N MET A 117 -2.11 -5.81 5.08
CA MET A 117 -3.28 -6.43 5.71
C MET A 117 -4.21 -7.06 4.68
N LEU A 118 -4.51 -6.35 3.59
CA LEU A 118 -5.41 -6.84 2.54
C LEU A 118 -4.79 -8.01 1.78
N GLN A 119 -3.50 -7.96 1.44
CA GLN A 119 -2.79 -9.08 0.80
C GLN A 119 -2.92 -10.37 1.62
N THR A 120 -2.85 -10.25 2.93
CA THR A 120 -2.97 -11.40 3.83
C THR A 120 -4.43 -11.84 3.99
N ALA A 121 -5.36 -10.90 4.17
CA ALA A 121 -6.78 -11.20 4.31
C ALA A 121 -7.36 -11.93 3.10
N PHE A 122 -6.90 -11.55 1.90
CA PHE A 122 -7.35 -12.13 0.63
C PHE A 122 -6.47 -13.29 0.13
N HIS A 123 -5.36 -13.60 0.82
CA HIS A 123 -4.34 -14.56 0.35
C HIS A 123 -3.91 -14.26 -1.11
N ASN A 124 -3.88 -12.98 -1.46
CA ASN A 124 -3.58 -12.52 -2.81
C ASN A 124 -2.55 -11.39 -2.75
N PRO A 125 -1.36 -11.57 -3.35
CA PRO A 125 -0.31 -10.56 -3.36
C PRO A 125 -0.71 -9.28 -4.09
N LEU A 126 -1.71 -9.34 -4.96
CA LEU A 126 -2.21 -8.19 -5.73
C LEU A 126 -3.38 -7.47 -5.05
N ALA A 127 -3.84 -7.93 -3.87
CA ALA A 127 -4.86 -7.24 -3.13
C ALA A 127 -4.30 -5.94 -2.53
N GLY A 128 -4.86 -4.82 -2.93
CA GLY A 128 -4.49 -3.50 -2.44
C GLY A 128 -5.73 -2.63 -2.21
N PRO A 129 -5.59 -1.55 -1.44
CA PRO A 129 -6.73 -0.69 -1.12
C PRO A 129 -7.36 -0.04 -2.37
N SER A 130 -6.55 0.32 -3.35
CA SER A 130 -7.02 0.87 -4.64
C SER A 130 -7.78 -0.17 -5.49
N VAL A 131 -7.43 -1.46 -5.38
CA VAL A 131 -8.06 -2.54 -6.15
C VAL A 131 -9.49 -2.84 -5.66
N LEU A 132 -9.78 -2.58 -4.40
CA LEU A 132 -11.11 -2.80 -3.81
C LEU A 132 -12.14 -1.72 -4.18
N GLY A 133 -11.77 -0.73 -4.99
CA GLY A 133 -12.68 0.32 -5.47
C GLY A 133 -12.99 1.44 -4.45
N ILE A 134 -12.36 1.44 -3.26
CA ILE A 134 -12.58 2.47 -2.24
C ILE A 134 -12.15 3.85 -2.76
N SER A 135 -10.97 3.93 -3.39
CA SER A 135 -10.49 5.15 -4.03
C SER A 135 -11.40 5.59 -5.19
N SER A 136 -11.96 4.63 -5.96
CA SER A 136 -12.94 4.94 -7.01
C SER A 136 -14.20 5.56 -6.41
N GLY A 137 -14.64 5.07 -5.23
CA GLY A 137 -15.76 5.67 -4.50
C GLY A 137 -15.50 7.13 -4.11
N ALA A 138 -14.28 7.42 -3.59
CA ALA A 138 -13.88 8.80 -3.31
C ALA A 138 -13.93 9.66 -4.59
N SER A 139 -13.36 9.15 -5.69
CA SER A 139 -13.36 9.84 -6.98
C SER A 139 -14.77 10.11 -7.50
N LEU A 140 -15.73 9.19 -7.28
CA LEU A 140 -17.13 9.43 -7.63
C LEU A 140 -17.74 10.55 -6.80
N GLY A 141 -17.49 10.58 -5.49
CA GLY A 141 -17.96 11.66 -4.62
C GLY A 141 -17.50 13.04 -5.10
N VAL A 142 -16.21 13.15 -5.44
CA VAL A 142 -15.63 14.38 -6.00
C VAL A 142 -16.17 14.69 -7.38
N ALA A 143 -16.33 13.68 -8.24
CA ALA A 143 -16.91 13.83 -9.57
C ALA A 143 -18.34 14.42 -9.52
N LEU A 144 -19.16 13.96 -8.58
CA LEU A 144 -20.50 14.48 -8.37
C LEU A 144 -20.49 15.99 -8.01
N VAL A 145 -19.52 16.42 -7.21
CA VAL A 145 -19.41 17.84 -6.84
C VAL A 145 -18.82 18.67 -7.98
N MET A 146 -17.75 18.22 -8.62
CA MET A 146 -17.02 19.00 -9.62
C MET A 146 -17.64 18.96 -11.02
N LEU A 147 -18.20 17.81 -11.43
CA LEU A 147 -18.70 17.61 -12.79
C LEU A 147 -20.22 17.86 -12.91
N ALA A 148 -21.03 17.40 -11.92
CA ALA A 148 -22.49 17.52 -12.03
C ALA A 148 -23.02 18.95 -11.76
N SER A 149 -22.25 19.80 -11.08
CA SER A 149 -22.65 21.18 -10.76
C SER A 149 -22.47 22.20 -11.91
N GLY A 150 -22.18 21.74 -13.12
CA GLY A 150 -22.02 22.59 -14.30
C GLY A 150 -20.87 23.59 -14.21
N GLY A 151 -19.88 23.34 -13.36
CA GLY A 151 -18.71 24.22 -13.18
C GLY A 151 -18.94 25.39 -12.20
N ALA A 152 -20.16 25.71 -11.80
CA ALA A 152 -20.44 26.80 -10.87
C ALA A 152 -19.86 26.55 -9.47
N LEU A 153 -19.89 25.30 -8.99
CA LEU A 153 -19.22 24.87 -7.74
C LEU A 153 -17.72 24.64 -7.96
N ALA A 154 -17.29 24.28 -9.16
CA ALA A 154 -15.88 23.99 -9.43
C ALA A 154 -15.00 25.24 -9.25
N THR A 155 -15.46 26.43 -9.63
CA THR A 155 -14.76 27.71 -9.37
C THR A 155 -14.73 28.06 -7.88
N GLY A 156 -15.81 27.82 -7.15
CA GLY A 156 -15.88 28.01 -5.70
C GLY A 156 -15.10 26.94 -4.90
N CYS A 157 -14.99 25.72 -5.43
CA CYS A 157 -14.34 24.59 -4.75
C CYS A 157 -12.82 24.75 -4.65
N THR A 158 -12.18 25.47 -5.56
CA THR A 158 -10.72 25.66 -5.57
C THR A 158 -10.27 26.94 -4.89
N THR A 159 -11.16 27.94 -4.78
CA THR A 159 -10.81 29.28 -4.31
C THR A 159 -11.29 29.60 -2.89
N SER A 160 -12.24 28.83 -2.35
CA SER A 160 -12.78 29.04 -1.00
C SER A 160 -12.50 27.88 -0.06
N ILE A 161 -12.27 28.19 1.22
CA ILE A 161 -12.08 27.19 2.30
C ILE A 161 -13.30 26.24 2.36
N GLY A 162 -14.51 26.76 2.17
CA GLY A 162 -15.76 25.98 2.16
C GLY A 162 -15.83 24.99 0.97
N GLY A 163 -15.34 25.40 -0.20
CA GLY A 163 -15.32 24.54 -1.38
C GLY A 163 -14.36 23.34 -1.22
N TYR A 164 -13.16 23.58 -0.69
CA TYR A 164 -12.21 22.51 -0.44
C TYR A 164 -12.73 21.51 0.62
N ALA A 165 -13.38 22.00 1.69
CA ALA A 165 -14.03 21.16 2.68
C ALA A 165 -15.16 20.29 2.06
N LEU A 166 -15.91 20.84 1.10
CA LEU A 166 -16.94 20.08 0.37
C LEU A 166 -16.34 18.96 -0.47
N VAL A 167 -15.22 19.20 -1.13
CA VAL A 167 -14.48 18.16 -1.89
C VAL A 167 -14.03 17.03 -0.97
N ILE A 168 -13.41 17.34 0.17
CA ILE A 168 -12.99 16.33 1.16
C ILE A 168 -14.21 15.55 1.67
N ALA A 169 -15.28 16.24 2.05
CA ALA A 169 -16.49 15.60 2.57
C ALA A 169 -17.13 14.67 1.53
N SER A 170 -17.23 15.11 0.27
CA SER A 170 -17.79 14.30 -0.82
C SER A 170 -16.91 13.06 -1.12
N ALA A 171 -15.59 13.22 -1.11
CA ALA A 171 -14.65 12.12 -1.27
C ALA A 171 -14.78 11.10 -0.14
N LEU A 172 -14.86 11.56 1.12
CA LEU A 172 -15.06 10.71 2.29
C LEU A 172 -16.40 9.96 2.21
N CYS A 173 -17.49 10.65 1.87
CA CYS A 173 -18.80 10.03 1.70
C CYS A 173 -18.78 8.93 0.62
N GLY A 174 -18.20 9.22 -0.54
CA GLY A 174 -18.08 8.25 -1.63
C GLY A 174 -17.23 7.03 -1.27
N ALA A 175 -16.08 7.25 -0.62
CA ALA A 175 -15.21 6.16 -0.15
C ALA A 175 -15.89 5.33 0.94
N MET A 176 -16.57 5.97 1.89
CA MET A 176 -17.30 5.28 2.96
C MET A 176 -18.49 4.48 2.41
N ALA A 177 -19.21 4.99 1.42
CA ALA A 177 -20.29 4.27 0.75
C ALA A 177 -19.78 2.94 0.15
N VAL A 178 -18.65 2.98 -0.57
CA VAL A 178 -18.03 1.76 -1.12
C VAL A 178 -17.51 0.86 0.00
N THR A 179 -16.93 1.41 1.06
CA THR A 179 -16.47 0.61 2.21
C THR A 179 -17.63 -0.12 2.89
N VAL A 180 -18.77 0.55 3.09
CA VAL A 180 -19.99 -0.06 3.64
C VAL A 180 -20.53 -1.14 2.70
N LEU A 181 -20.53 -0.89 1.39
CA LEU A 181 -20.92 -1.90 0.39
C LEU A 181 -20.02 -3.14 0.48
N LEU A 182 -18.70 -2.96 0.54
CA LEU A 182 -17.74 -4.07 0.71
C LEU A 182 -17.95 -4.83 2.02
N LEU A 183 -18.26 -4.13 3.12
CA LEU A 183 -18.58 -4.75 4.40
C LEU A 183 -19.88 -5.58 4.34
N ALA A 184 -20.91 -5.07 3.67
CA ALA A 184 -22.15 -5.80 3.42
C ALA A 184 -21.89 -7.05 2.58
N MET A 185 -21.13 -6.93 1.49
CA MET A 185 -20.73 -8.07 0.65
C MET A 185 -19.88 -9.08 1.44
N ALA A 186 -18.95 -8.63 2.26
CA ALA A 186 -18.11 -9.49 3.11
C ALA A 186 -18.94 -10.24 4.19
N ALA A 187 -20.11 -9.74 4.54
CA ALA A 187 -21.05 -10.44 5.42
C ALA A 187 -21.81 -11.57 4.70
N ALA A 188 -22.11 -11.37 3.41
CA ALA A 188 -22.85 -12.32 2.58
C ALA A 188 -21.93 -13.38 1.94
N VAL A 189 -20.76 -12.98 1.48
CA VAL A 189 -19.82 -13.81 0.71
C VAL A 189 -18.72 -14.38 1.61
N ARG A 190 -18.57 -15.71 1.61
CA ARG A 190 -17.51 -16.39 2.37
C ARG A 190 -16.18 -16.46 1.61
N ASN A 191 -16.24 -16.48 0.28
CA ASN A 191 -15.07 -16.64 -0.58
C ASN A 191 -14.34 -15.30 -0.76
N ASN A 192 -13.04 -15.28 -0.42
CA ASN A 192 -12.19 -14.10 -0.53
C ASN A 192 -11.99 -13.64 -1.98
N LEU A 193 -11.86 -14.57 -2.94
CA LEU A 193 -11.68 -14.23 -4.36
C LEU A 193 -12.91 -13.54 -4.94
N ILE A 194 -14.11 -14.03 -4.59
CA ILE A 194 -15.38 -13.43 -5.04
C ILE A 194 -15.49 -11.99 -4.50
N LEU A 195 -15.13 -11.79 -3.22
CA LEU A 195 -15.16 -10.45 -2.62
C LEU A 195 -14.17 -9.50 -3.30
N LEU A 196 -12.98 -9.97 -3.64
CA LEU A 196 -11.98 -9.18 -4.36
C LEU A 196 -12.48 -8.80 -5.76
N ILE A 197 -13.01 -9.77 -6.51
CA ILE A 197 -13.58 -9.55 -7.84
C ILE A 197 -14.76 -8.56 -7.77
N ALA A 198 -15.63 -8.72 -6.79
CA ALA A 198 -16.75 -7.81 -6.60
C ALA A 198 -16.31 -6.37 -6.28
N GLY A 199 -15.24 -6.21 -5.48
CA GLY A 199 -14.62 -4.89 -5.25
C GLY A 199 -14.08 -4.27 -6.54
N MET A 200 -13.37 -5.05 -7.37
CA MET A 200 -12.89 -4.59 -8.68
C MET A 200 -14.04 -4.20 -9.61
N MET A 201 -15.09 -5.04 -9.69
CA MET A 201 -16.26 -4.75 -10.53
C MET A 201 -16.99 -3.48 -10.06
N THR A 202 -17.08 -3.27 -8.75
CA THR A 202 -17.61 -2.02 -8.19
C THR A 202 -16.77 -0.81 -8.64
N GLY A 203 -15.43 -0.93 -8.63
CA GLY A 203 -14.54 0.10 -9.14
C GLY A 203 -14.76 0.42 -10.61
N TYR A 204 -14.92 -0.60 -11.47
CA TYR A 204 -15.23 -0.42 -12.90
C TYR A 204 -16.60 0.21 -13.14
N LEU A 205 -17.62 -0.21 -12.39
CA LEU A 205 -18.95 0.40 -12.44
C LEU A 205 -18.87 1.90 -12.11
N ILE A 206 -18.20 2.24 -11.04
CA ILE A 206 -17.99 3.63 -10.61
C ILE A 206 -17.24 4.43 -11.69
N SER A 207 -16.18 3.86 -12.28
CA SER A 207 -15.43 4.52 -13.36
C SER A 207 -16.30 4.80 -14.57
N SER A 208 -17.23 3.89 -14.91
CA SER A 208 -18.20 4.09 -16.00
C SER A 208 -19.16 5.24 -15.68
N VAL A 209 -19.64 5.36 -14.44
CA VAL A 209 -20.48 6.48 -14.00
C VAL A 209 -19.71 7.80 -14.08
N ILE A 210 -18.45 7.83 -13.63
CA ILE A 210 -17.61 9.03 -13.75
C ILE A 210 -17.42 9.43 -15.21
N THR A 211 -17.23 8.47 -16.12
CA THR A 211 -17.10 8.75 -17.56
C THR A 211 -18.39 9.41 -18.12
N LEU A 212 -19.57 8.92 -17.71
CA LEU A 212 -20.84 9.54 -18.11
C LEU A 212 -21.01 10.95 -17.55
N LEU A 213 -20.58 11.20 -16.31
CA LEU A 213 -20.57 12.54 -15.73
C LEU A 213 -19.62 13.48 -16.48
N THR A 214 -18.43 12.99 -16.83
CA THR A 214 -17.43 13.75 -17.59
C THR A 214 -17.92 14.13 -18.98
N TYR A 215 -18.67 13.25 -19.65
CA TYR A 215 -19.23 13.50 -20.96
C TYR A 215 -20.18 14.72 -21.00
N ASN A 216 -20.93 14.94 -19.93
CA ASN A 216 -21.87 16.06 -19.81
C ASN A 216 -21.30 17.29 -19.06
N ALA A 217 -20.03 17.22 -18.63
CA ALA A 217 -19.44 18.26 -17.79
C ALA A 217 -18.85 19.42 -18.61
N THR A 218 -18.67 20.56 -17.96
CA THR A 218 -17.97 21.73 -18.53
C THR A 218 -16.45 21.46 -18.60
N ALA A 219 -15.77 22.09 -19.55
CA ALA A 219 -14.30 21.97 -19.69
C ALA A 219 -13.57 22.34 -18.38
N GLN A 220 -14.05 23.36 -17.66
CA GLN A 220 -13.48 23.78 -16.38
C GLN A 220 -13.68 22.73 -15.27
N GLY A 221 -14.87 22.13 -15.19
CA GLY A 221 -15.15 21.05 -14.24
C GLY A 221 -14.24 19.83 -14.49
N ILE A 222 -14.07 19.46 -15.77
CA ILE A 222 -13.17 18.37 -16.17
C ILE A 222 -11.73 18.69 -15.75
N GLN A 223 -11.23 19.88 -16.06
CA GLN A 223 -9.87 20.29 -15.70
C GLN A 223 -9.64 20.21 -14.18
N THR A 224 -10.57 20.75 -13.39
CA THR A 224 -10.47 20.73 -11.92
C THR A 224 -10.47 19.29 -11.38
N TYR A 225 -11.35 18.44 -11.89
CA TYR A 225 -11.42 17.03 -11.52
C TYR A 225 -10.15 16.27 -11.88
N VAL A 226 -9.60 16.49 -13.08
CA VAL A 226 -8.37 15.84 -13.54
C VAL A 226 -7.18 16.25 -12.66
N VAL A 227 -7.05 17.56 -12.35
CA VAL A 227 -5.98 18.07 -11.47
C VAL A 227 -6.06 17.43 -10.08
N TRP A 228 -7.28 17.39 -9.48
CA TRP A 228 -7.46 16.69 -8.20
C TRP A 228 -7.10 15.21 -8.29
N GLY A 229 -7.47 14.55 -9.39
CA GLY A 229 -7.19 13.13 -9.65
C GLY A 229 -5.70 12.81 -9.88
N MET A 230 -4.87 13.81 -10.09
CA MET A 230 -3.41 13.63 -10.21
C MET A 230 -2.75 13.25 -8.89
N GLY A 231 -3.38 13.59 -7.76
CA GLY A 231 -2.86 13.33 -6.42
C GLY A 231 -1.64 14.19 -6.06
N ASP A 232 -1.69 14.81 -4.90
CA ASP A 232 -0.58 15.63 -4.40
C ASP A 232 -0.60 15.65 -2.86
N PHE A 233 0.57 15.57 -2.23
CA PHE A 233 0.70 15.70 -0.78
C PHE A 233 0.64 17.16 -0.32
N SER A 234 0.82 18.13 -1.21
CA SER A 234 0.74 19.57 -0.88
C SER A 234 -0.69 20.07 -0.65
N LEU A 235 -1.70 19.27 -1.02
CA LEU A 235 -3.12 19.61 -0.79
C LEU A 235 -3.49 19.71 0.69
N VAL A 236 -2.71 19.09 1.57
CA VAL A 236 -2.96 19.10 3.02
C VAL A 236 -2.30 20.32 3.64
N THR A 237 -3.12 21.27 4.09
CA THR A 237 -2.65 22.51 4.72
C THR A 237 -2.08 22.25 6.13
N THR A 238 -1.29 23.21 6.64
CA THR A 238 -0.70 23.16 8.01
C THR A 238 -1.75 22.98 9.09
N GLY A 239 -2.92 23.61 8.96
CA GLY A 239 -4.03 23.45 9.91
C GLY A 239 -4.73 22.09 9.85
N GLN A 240 -4.70 21.42 8.72
CA GLN A 240 -5.33 20.12 8.50
C GLN A 240 -4.37 18.94 8.80
N MET A 241 -3.08 19.14 8.60
CA MET A 241 -2.05 18.10 8.73
C MET A 241 -2.08 17.38 10.08
N PRO A 242 -2.23 18.03 11.25
CA PRO A 242 -2.27 17.33 12.52
C PRO A 242 -3.47 16.39 12.63
N TRP A 243 -4.64 16.81 12.20
CA TRP A 243 -5.86 15.99 12.19
C TRP A 243 -5.75 14.81 11.22
N TYR A 244 -5.24 15.07 10.02
CA TYR A 244 -4.96 14.04 9.03
C TYR A 244 -4.00 12.97 9.58
N ALA A 245 -2.86 13.41 10.12
CA ALA A 245 -1.86 12.53 10.69
C ALA A 245 -2.43 11.73 11.88
N LEU A 246 -3.19 12.38 12.76
CA LEU A 246 -3.81 11.74 13.92
C LEU A 246 -4.75 10.60 13.49
N VAL A 247 -5.63 10.83 12.52
CA VAL A 247 -6.58 9.80 12.04
C VAL A 247 -5.84 8.60 11.45
N ILE A 248 -4.82 8.84 10.62
CA ILE A 248 -4.05 7.74 10.02
C ILE A 248 -3.25 6.97 11.09
N LEU A 249 -2.59 7.66 12.03
CA LEU A 249 -1.83 7.03 13.09
C LEU A 249 -2.73 6.22 14.05
N ILE A 250 -3.91 6.73 14.39
CA ILE A 250 -4.91 5.97 15.16
C ILE A 250 -5.33 4.73 14.36
N SER A 251 -5.61 4.87 13.08
CA SER A 251 -6.01 3.74 12.23
C SER A 251 -4.91 2.68 12.14
N ILE A 252 -3.63 3.07 11.99
CA ILE A 252 -2.49 2.15 12.05
C ILE A 252 -2.41 1.49 13.42
N SER A 253 -2.63 2.23 14.51
CA SER A 253 -2.62 1.70 15.87
C SER A 253 -3.75 0.68 16.10
N CYS A 254 -4.93 0.92 15.54
CA CYS A 254 -6.05 -0.04 15.54
C CYS A 254 -5.74 -1.33 14.75
N CYS A 255 -4.75 -1.31 13.87
CA CYS A 255 -4.26 -2.50 13.19
C CYS A 255 -3.35 -3.39 14.07
N MET A 256 -2.74 -2.85 15.13
CA MET A 256 -1.80 -3.60 15.98
C MET A 256 -2.42 -4.82 16.68
N PRO A 257 -3.64 -4.78 17.25
CA PRO A 257 -4.29 -5.96 17.83
C PRO A 257 -4.54 -7.08 16.81
N LEU A 258 -4.65 -6.74 15.52
CA LEU A 258 -4.92 -7.68 14.43
C LEU A 258 -3.68 -8.47 14.01
N VAL A 259 -2.49 -8.12 14.48
CA VAL A 259 -1.21 -8.79 14.17
C VAL A 259 -1.23 -10.27 14.55
N LYS A 260 -1.74 -10.62 15.75
CA LYS A 260 -1.81 -12.01 16.19
C LYS A 260 -2.77 -12.86 15.34
N PRO A 261 -4.03 -12.44 15.12
CA PRO A 261 -4.95 -13.13 14.22
C PRO A 261 -4.43 -13.26 12.79
N LEU A 262 -3.74 -12.25 12.26
CA LEU A 262 -3.18 -12.29 10.91
C LEU A 262 -2.05 -13.31 10.77
N ASN A 263 -1.19 -13.48 11.78
CA ASN A 263 -0.18 -14.54 11.78
C ASN A 263 -0.82 -15.94 11.71
N ALA A 264 -1.89 -16.17 12.45
CA ALA A 264 -2.62 -17.43 12.38
C ALA A 264 -3.29 -17.64 11.01
N MET A 265 -3.84 -16.57 10.41
CA MET A 265 -4.48 -16.63 9.09
C MET A 265 -3.50 -17.00 7.96
N GLN A 266 -2.21 -16.70 8.10
CA GLN A 266 -1.19 -17.11 7.11
C GLN A 266 -1.05 -18.64 7.00
N LEU A 267 -1.31 -19.35 8.09
CA LEU A 267 -1.28 -20.83 8.13
C LEU A 267 -2.55 -21.47 7.57
N GLY A 268 -3.52 -20.65 7.18
CA GLY A 268 -4.80 -21.07 6.61
C GLY A 268 -5.99 -20.63 7.45
N THR A 269 -7.12 -20.44 6.77
CA THR A 269 -8.38 -19.99 7.42
C THR A 269 -8.91 -21.03 8.40
N SER A 270 -8.88 -22.33 8.03
CA SER A 270 -9.33 -23.43 8.90
C SER A 270 -8.46 -23.56 10.15
N TYR A 271 -7.15 -23.34 10.02
CA TYR A 271 -6.23 -23.33 11.17
C TYR A 271 -6.52 -22.15 12.11
N ALA A 272 -6.77 -20.96 11.57
CA ALA A 272 -7.14 -19.80 12.37
C ALA A 272 -8.46 -20.01 13.13
N GLU A 273 -9.45 -20.67 12.49
CA GLU A 273 -10.74 -21.02 13.11
C GLU A 273 -10.57 -22.05 14.22
N SER A 274 -9.71 -23.06 14.06
CA SER A 274 -9.42 -24.04 15.12
C SER A 274 -8.76 -23.42 16.36
N LEU A 275 -8.05 -22.29 16.19
CA LEU A 275 -7.53 -21.47 17.29
C LEU A 275 -8.57 -20.53 17.92
N GLY A 276 -9.83 -20.62 17.52
CA GLY A 276 -10.91 -19.78 18.04
C GLY A 276 -10.98 -18.37 17.41
N ILE A 277 -10.22 -18.11 16.33
CA ILE A 277 -10.23 -16.81 15.65
C ILE A 277 -11.44 -16.73 14.73
N SER A 278 -12.33 -15.75 14.99
CA SER A 278 -13.44 -15.46 14.10
C SER A 278 -12.95 -14.76 12.83
N VAL A 279 -12.69 -15.51 11.75
CA VAL A 279 -12.23 -15.01 10.45
C VAL A 279 -13.16 -13.93 9.89
N ARG A 280 -14.49 -14.08 10.11
CA ARG A 280 -15.48 -13.07 9.68
C ARG A 280 -15.30 -11.73 10.40
N ARG A 281 -15.09 -11.73 11.73
CA ARG A 281 -14.82 -10.50 12.51
C ARG A 281 -13.51 -9.87 12.08
N LEU A 282 -12.47 -10.68 11.94
CA LEU A 282 -11.16 -10.21 11.49
C LEU A 282 -11.26 -9.52 10.12
N ARG A 283 -11.91 -10.15 9.14
CA ARG A 283 -12.12 -9.58 7.80
C ARG A 283 -12.85 -8.24 7.85
N ARG A 284 -13.91 -8.12 8.65
CA ARG A 284 -14.65 -6.86 8.83
C ARG A 284 -13.77 -5.77 9.42
N SER A 285 -13.01 -6.08 10.47
CA SER A 285 -12.08 -5.13 11.09
C SER A 285 -10.99 -4.68 10.10
N LEU A 286 -10.45 -5.61 9.31
CA LEU A 286 -9.46 -5.29 8.28
C LEU A 286 -10.04 -4.36 7.20
N LEU A 287 -11.21 -4.69 6.65
CA LEU A 287 -11.86 -3.86 5.65
C LEU A 287 -12.23 -2.47 6.19
N LEU A 288 -12.68 -2.39 7.43
CA LEU A 288 -13.02 -1.11 8.06
C LEU A 288 -11.78 -0.23 8.25
N THR A 289 -10.73 -0.76 8.88
CA THR A 289 -9.50 0.02 9.16
C THR A 289 -8.79 0.42 7.86
N THR A 290 -8.65 -0.50 6.92
CA THR A 290 -8.04 -0.20 5.61
C THR A 290 -8.91 0.72 4.78
N GLY A 291 -10.24 0.60 4.89
CA GLY A 291 -11.22 1.49 4.27
C GLY A 291 -11.09 2.91 4.78
N ILE A 292 -10.99 3.12 6.10
CA ILE A 292 -10.79 4.44 6.70
C ILE A 292 -9.47 5.07 6.24
N ILE A 293 -8.36 4.32 6.30
CA ILE A 293 -7.05 4.81 5.85
C ILE A 293 -7.13 5.25 4.39
N THR A 294 -7.71 4.43 3.52
CA THR A 294 -7.82 4.71 2.09
C THR A 294 -8.76 5.88 1.83
N ALA A 295 -9.90 5.94 2.51
CA ALA A 295 -10.87 7.03 2.37
C ALA A 295 -10.23 8.38 2.74
N VAL A 296 -9.58 8.45 3.90
CA VAL A 296 -8.95 9.68 4.38
C VAL A 296 -7.77 10.07 3.48
N THR A 297 -6.90 9.13 3.12
CA THR A 297 -5.77 9.44 2.22
C THR A 297 -6.24 9.92 0.85
N THR A 298 -7.25 9.27 0.26
CA THR A 298 -7.77 9.68 -1.05
C THR A 298 -8.50 11.02 -0.98
N ALA A 299 -9.24 11.29 0.09
CA ALA A 299 -9.99 12.55 0.24
C ALA A 299 -9.06 13.77 0.36
N PHE A 300 -7.93 13.62 1.06
CA PHE A 300 -7.00 14.73 1.31
C PHE A 300 -5.91 14.86 0.25
N CYS A 301 -5.37 13.74 -0.24
CA CYS A 301 -4.22 13.74 -1.16
C CYS A 301 -4.58 13.33 -2.59
N GLY A 302 -5.86 13.06 -2.88
CA GLY A 302 -6.26 12.44 -4.15
C GLY A 302 -5.96 10.94 -4.21
N PRO A 303 -6.30 10.26 -5.32
CA PRO A 303 -6.10 8.83 -5.48
C PRO A 303 -4.62 8.48 -5.65
N ILE A 304 -4.04 7.80 -4.66
CA ILE A 304 -2.66 7.30 -4.69
C ILE A 304 -2.70 5.78 -4.78
N SER A 305 -2.01 5.23 -5.77
CA SER A 305 -1.97 3.79 -6.03
C SER A 305 -0.56 3.20 -5.82
N PHE A 306 -0.44 1.88 -5.91
CA PHE A 306 0.80 1.11 -5.87
C PHE A 306 1.59 1.10 -4.55
N LEU A 307 1.57 2.12 -3.70
CA LEU A 307 2.28 2.11 -2.41
C LEU A 307 1.84 0.91 -1.55
N GLY A 308 0.53 0.68 -1.44
CA GLY A 308 -0.02 -0.47 -0.73
C GLY A 308 0.25 -1.83 -1.38
N LEU A 309 0.58 -1.85 -2.67
CA LEU A 309 0.93 -3.10 -3.37
C LEU A 309 2.43 -3.39 -3.30
N ALA A 310 3.28 -2.44 -3.66
CA ALA A 310 4.71 -2.65 -3.84
C ALA A 310 5.47 -2.76 -2.50
N VAL A 311 5.17 -1.87 -1.56
CA VAL A 311 5.93 -1.78 -0.29
C VAL A 311 5.87 -3.07 0.53
N PRO A 312 4.72 -3.74 0.76
CA PRO A 312 4.70 -5.00 1.49
C PRO A 312 5.56 -6.09 0.86
N HIS A 313 5.65 -6.12 -0.47
CA HIS A 313 6.53 -7.04 -1.18
C HIS A 313 8.00 -6.74 -0.94
N ILE A 314 8.41 -5.49 -1.05
CA ILE A 314 9.77 -5.04 -0.75
C ILE A 314 10.13 -5.43 0.69
N VAL A 315 9.24 -5.18 1.65
CA VAL A 315 9.47 -5.48 3.06
C VAL A 315 9.64 -6.98 3.29
N ARG A 316 8.79 -7.83 2.71
CA ARG A 316 8.96 -9.30 2.82
C ARG A 316 10.29 -9.77 2.25
N MET A 317 10.74 -9.21 1.13
CA MET A 317 12.04 -9.54 0.55
C MET A 317 13.21 -9.09 1.42
N VAL A 318 13.13 -7.89 1.97
CA VAL A 318 14.18 -7.32 2.83
C VAL A 318 14.22 -8.06 4.17
N THR A 319 13.09 -8.32 4.80
CA THR A 319 13.01 -8.93 6.14
C THR A 319 13.17 -10.45 6.09
N ARG A 320 12.85 -11.09 4.95
CA ARG A 320 12.85 -12.54 4.77
C ARG A 320 12.05 -13.26 5.87
N THR A 321 10.94 -12.68 6.30
CA THR A 321 10.04 -13.25 7.30
C THR A 321 8.60 -12.89 6.97
N ASP A 322 7.69 -13.79 7.30
CA ASP A 322 6.25 -13.55 7.19
C ASP A 322 5.59 -13.21 8.53
N ASN A 323 6.38 -13.11 9.61
CA ASN A 323 5.85 -12.77 10.94
C ASN A 323 5.42 -11.30 11.01
N PHE A 324 4.13 -11.05 11.19
CA PHE A 324 3.53 -9.71 11.25
C PHE A 324 4.09 -8.81 12.36
N ARG A 325 4.57 -9.39 13.47
CA ARG A 325 5.22 -8.59 14.52
C ARG A 325 6.47 -7.85 14.01
N ARG A 326 7.13 -8.44 12.99
CA ARG A 326 8.31 -7.84 12.36
C ARG A 326 7.94 -7.11 11.08
N LEU A 327 7.01 -7.66 10.30
CA LEU A 327 6.60 -7.05 9.03
C LEU A 327 5.92 -5.71 9.22
N MET A 328 5.02 -5.58 10.19
CA MET A 328 4.18 -4.39 10.33
C MET A 328 4.97 -3.12 10.64
N PRO A 329 5.86 -3.07 11.67
CA PRO A 329 6.67 -1.90 11.92
C PRO A 329 7.59 -1.55 10.73
N MET A 330 8.17 -2.58 10.09
CA MET A 330 9.01 -2.37 8.92
C MET A 330 8.21 -1.82 7.73
N THR A 331 6.95 -2.25 7.56
CA THR A 331 6.07 -1.75 6.51
C THR A 331 5.69 -0.28 6.74
N VAL A 332 5.50 0.13 7.99
CA VAL A 332 5.28 1.55 8.36
C VAL A 332 6.47 2.40 7.91
N ILE A 333 7.69 2.00 8.29
CA ILE A 333 8.92 2.75 7.95
C ILE A 333 9.14 2.73 6.43
N ALA A 334 9.06 1.56 5.80
CA ALA A 334 9.29 1.43 4.36
C ALA A 334 8.23 2.15 3.52
N GLY A 335 6.99 2.20 4.00
CA GLY A 335 5.92 2.97 3.37
C GLY A 335 6.18 4.46 3.40
N ALA A 336 6.59 4.97 4.56
CA ALA A 336 6.99 6.38 4.69
C ALA A 336 8.20 6.71 3.79
N VAL A 337 9.23 5.86 3.77
CA VAL A 337 10.39 5.99 2.88
C VAL A 337 9.98 6.04 1.41
N ALA A 338 9.11 5.12 0.98
CA ALA A 338 8.66 5.06 -0.41
C ALA A 338 7.87 6.32 -0.82
N ALA A 339 6.95 6.79 0.03
CA ALA A 339 6.16 7.98 -0.26
C ALA A 339 7.02 9.25 -0.26
N LEU A 340 7.97 9.40 0.68
CA LEU A 340 8.92 10.51 0.69
C LEU A 340 9.80 10.51 -0.56
N SER A 341 10.25 9.33 -1.03
CA SER A 341 10.98 9.20 -2.29
C SER A 341 10.14 9.64 -3.49
N CYS A 342 8.87 9.21 -3.55
CA CYS A 342 7.93 9.65 -4.58
C CYS A 342 7.69 11.16 -4.54
N ASN A 343 7.62 11.76 -3.34
CA ASN A 343 7.43 13.20 -3.19
C ASN A 343 8.65 13.98 -3.69
N ILE A 344 9.88 13.56 -3.37
CA ILE A 344 11.10 14.19 -3.92
C ILE A 344 11.10 14.11 -5.44
N LEU A 345 10.78 12.94 -6.01
CA LEU A 345 10.70 12.78 -7.46
C LEU A 345 9.62 13.65 -8.09
N SER A 346 8.51 13.87 -7.39
CA SER A 346 7.45 14.78 -7.82
C SER A 346 7.89 16.23 -7.87
N THR A 347 8.63 16.68 -6.85
CA THR A 347 8.89 18.12 -6.63
C THR A 347 10.25 18.59 -7.10
N ALA A 348 11.26 17.69 -7.19
CA ALA A 348 12.65 18.07 -7.44
C ALA A 348 13.11 17.92 -8.90
N ILE A 349 12.36 17.18 -9.75
CA ILE A 349 12.81 16.89 -11.13
C ILE A 349 12.44 18.03 -12.07
N THR A 350 11.25 18.60 -11.91
CA THR A 350 10.74 19.66 -12.79
C THR A 350 10.22 20.84 -11.98
N PRO A 351 10.27 22.07 -12.56
CA PRO A 351 9.70 23.25 -11.90
C PRO A 351 8.22 23.10 -11.56
N ASN A 352 7.47 22.36 -12.40
CA ASN A 352 6.09 22.00 -12.13
C ASN A 352 6.05 20.62 -11.49
N PRO A 353 5.40 20.43 -10.33
CA PRO A 353 5.30 19.14 -9.65
C PRO A 353 4.70 18.06 -10.56
N LEU A 354 5.37 16.91 -10.61
CA LEU A 354 4.87 15.77 -11.37
C LEU A 354 3.74 15.07 -10.60
N PRO A 355 2.68 14.59 -11.30
CA PRO A 355 1.57 13.89 -10.65
C PRO A 355 2.01 12.64 -9.88
N LEU A 356 1.59 12.49 -8.62
CA LEU A 356 1.85 11.27 -7.83
C LEU A 356 1.18 10.04 -8.46
N ALA A 357 0.02 10.22 -9.11
CA ALA A 357 -0.65 9.17 -9.84
C ALA A 357 0.18 8.58 -11.00
N ALA A 358 1.16 9.33 -11.52
CA ALA A 358 2.11 8.83 -12.52
C ALA A 358 3.37 8.23 -11.88
N ILE A 359 3.94 8.88 -10.86
CA ILE A 359 5.20 8.46 -10.23
C ILE A 359 5.06 7.14 -9.50
N THR A 360 3.98 6.97 -8.73
CA THR A 360 3.82 5.78 -7.89
C THR A 360 3.67 4.49 -8.70
N PRO A 361 2.95 4.44 -9.86
CA PRO A 361 2.97 3.27 -10.73
C PRO A 361 4.31 3.03 -11.44
N VAL A 362 4.98 4.10 -11.90
CA VAL A 362 6.28 3.99 -12.59
C VAL A 362 7.32 3.30 -11.70
N ILE A 363 7.31 3.59 -10.39
CA ILE A 363 8.20 2.93 -9.42
C ILE A 363 7.62 1.57 -8.99
N GLY A 364 6.33 1.51 -8.70
CA GLY A 364 5.70 0.34 -8.09
C GLY A 364 5.52 -0.83 -9.04
N ALA A 365 5.16 -0.60 -10.30
CA ALA A 365 4.89 -1.67 -11.26
C ALA A 365 6.14 -2.50 -11.60
N PRO A 366 7.33 -1.92 -11.89
CA PRO A 366 8.54 -2.69 -12.10
C PRO A 366 8.93 -3.56 -10.91
N VAL A 367 8.75 -3.04 -9.69
CA VAL A 367 9.02 -3.81 -8.45
C VAL A 367 8.12 -5.03 -8.37
N ILE A 368 6.83 -4.87 -8.63
CA ILE A 368 5.86 -5.97 -8.58
C ILE A 368 6.19 -7.00 -9.67
N LEU A 369 6.45 -6.57 -10.91
CA LEU A 369 6.84 -7.46 -12.00
C LEU A 369 8.10 -8.25 -11.65
N TRP A 370 9.14 -7.59 -11.15
CA TRP A 370 10.38 -8.25 -10.74
C TRP A 370 10.15 -9.29 -9.63
N VAL A 371 9.28 -9.00 -8.66
CA VAL A 371 8.91 -9.95 -7.60
C VAL A 371 8.20 -11.17 -8.15
N ILE A 372 7.29 -10.98 -9.10
CA ILE A 372 6.53 -12.08 -9.75
C ILE A 372 7.49 -13.00 -10.53
N PHE A 373 8.40 -12.42 -11.32
CA PHE A 373 9.36 -13.20 -12.11
C PHE A 373 10.40 -13.92 -11.26
N LYS A 374 10.80 -13.35 -10.12
CA LYS A 374 11.78 -13.97 -9.23
C LYS A 374 11.21 -15.13 -8.39
N ARG A 375 9.90 -15.24 -8.26
CA ARG A 375 9.23 -16.36 -7.55
C ARG A 375 9.06 -17.62 -8.41
N ARG A 376 9.38 -17.55 -9.70
CA ARG A 376 9.51 -18.70 -10.59
C ARG A 376 10.95 -19.22 -10.54
#